data_948ecef9b4327795d83a3eba411ecd68
#
_entry.id   948ecef9b4327795d83a3eba411ecd68
#
_cell.length_a   1.000
_cell.length_b   1.000
_cell.length_c   1.000
_cell.angle_alpha   90.00
_cell.angle_beta   90.00
_cell.angle_gamma   90.00
#
_symmetry.space_group_name_H-M   'P 1'
#
loop_
_entity.id
_entity.type
_entity.pdbx_description
1 polymer ?
#
loop_
_entity_poly.entity_id
_entity_poly.type
_entity_poly.pdbx_seq_one_letter_code
_entity_poly.pdbx_strand_id
1 'polypeptide(L)'
;MQKNIALIYGDCSSPEIVTQAVRALDKVAEKFGHTFTYTRAYMGGEAIDKFGDPLPQSELDKCLASDSVLLGAVGGPKWEGMAGDKRPEKGLLRLRAGMGLYANNRPARIWPQLADASPLKKEIVDKGIDFIVVRELIGGVYFGEHKTIEQNGEKVAIDSMPYSEHEIERIGRIGFETAMKRRKKLTCVDKANVLDTSRLWRAVMHRLQAEYPEVEYSEMFVDNCAMQICKNPSQFDVIVTENMFGDILSDEASEITGSIGMVPSSSLGATTCGLYEPIHGSAPDIAGQDVVNPIACILSAAMMLRYSFGMAAEADAIESAVNAVLDAGLRTADMMADGCAKVGCTAMGDAILERI
;
A
#
# COMPACT_ATOMS: atom_id res chain seq x y z
N MET A 1 7.56 24.61 5.34
CA MET A 1 7.01 23.94 6.55
C MET A 1 8.08 23.09 7.21
N GLN A 2 7.93 22.77 8.51
CA GLN A 2 8.80 21.84 9.21
C GLN A 2 8.00 20.58 9.55
N LYS A 3 8.54 19.38 9.27
CA LYS A 3 7.91 18.09 9.53
C LYS A 3 8.92 17.08 10.06
N ASN A 4 8.50 16.25 11.00
CA ASN A 4 9.29 15.12 11.50
C ASN A 4 8.70 13.82 10.96
N ILE A 5 9.53 13.01 10.30
CA ILE A 5 9.12 11.76 9.63
C ILE A 5 9.82 10.60 10.37
N ALA A 6 9.05 9.64 10.88
CA ALA A 6 9.63 8.40 11.34
C ALA A 6 10.04 7.55 10.13
N LEU A 7 11.28 7.07 10.14
CA LEU A 7 11.82 6.20 9.10
C LEU A 7 12.01 4.78 9.63
N ILE A 8 11.34 3.83 8.99
CA ILE A 8 11.56 2.39 9.20
C ILE A 8 12.15 1.84 7.89
N TYR A 9 13.44 1.56 7.92
CA TYR A 9 14.15 1.08 6.72
C TYR A 9 13.68 -0.31 6.27
N GLY A 10 13.18 -1.12 7.21
CA GLY A 10 12.73 -2.48 6.91
C GLY A 10 13.86 -3.48 6.72
N ASP A 11 13.52 -4.60 6.09
CA ASP A 11 14.41 -5.77 5.96
C ASP A 11 14.88 -5.97 4.50
N CYS A 12 15.91 -6.75 4.31
CA CYS A 12 16.45 -7.21 3.02
C CYS A 12 16.78 -6.06 2.04
N SER A 13 16.07 -5.91 0.91
CA SER A 13 16.30 -4.84 -0.09
C SER A 13 15.70 -3.49 0.30
N SER A 14 14.86 -3.44 1.33
CA SER A 14 14.09 -2.25 1.71
C SER A 14 14.95 -1.03 2.09
N PRO A 15 16.11 -1.15 2.74
CA PRO A 15 16.98 0.01 3.00
C PRO A 15 17.44 0.73 1.72
N GLU A 16 17.60 0.01 0.62
CA GLU A 16 17.98 0.60 -0.67
C GLU A 16 16.88 1.55 -1.17
N ILE A 17 15.63 1.10 -1.21
CA ILE A 17 14.50 1.89 -1.72
C ILE A 17 14.11 3.05 -0.79
N VAL A 18 14.14 2.84 0.54
CA VAL A 18 13.86 3.91 1.52
C VAL A 18 14.91 5.02 1.41
N THR A 19 16.17 4.65 1.19
CA THR A 19 17.23 5.64 0.97
C THR A 19 16.92 6.55 -0.22
N GLN A 20 16.43 6.00 -1.34
CA GLN A 20 16.06 6.81 -2.51
C GLN A 20 14.83 7.69 -2.23
N ALA A 21 13.85 7.19 -1.49
CA ALA A 21 12.67 7.97 -1.10
C ALA A 21 13.04 9.14 -0.17
N VAL A 22 13.94 8.93 0.79
CA VAL A 22 14.47 10.01 1.65
C VAL A 22 15.19 11.07 0.83
N ARG A 23 16.05 10.66 -0.11
CA ARG A 23 16.74 11.60 -1.01
C ARG A 23 15.76 12.44 -1.86
N ALA A 24 14.65 11.83 -2.31
CA ALA A 24 13.60 12.55 -3.02
C ALA A 24 12.89 13.57 -2.11
N LEU A 25 12.60 13.22 -0.86
CA LEU A 25 12.07 14.16 0.13
C LEU A 25 13.02 15.31 0.41
N ASP A 26 14.32 15.05 0.58
CA ASP A 26 15.33 16.08 0.80
C ASP A 26 15.44 17.04 -0.40
N LYS A 27 15.38 16.50 -1.63
CA LYS A 27 15.39 17.30 -2.85
C LYS A 27 14.18 18.21 -2.97
N VAL A 28 13.00 17.70 -2.64
CA VAL A 28 11.75 18.48 -2.57
C VAL A 28 11.86 19.55 -1.48
N ALA A 29 12.38 19.20 -0.30
CA ALA A 29 12.58 20.17 0.79
C ALA A 29 13.48 21.33 0.37
N GLU A 30 14.60 21.03 -0.31
CA GLU A 30 15.50 22.04 -0.87
C GLU A 30 14.77 22.94 -1.87
N LYS A 31 14.06 22.34 -2.85
CA LYS A 31 13.39 23.08 -3.94
C LYS A 31 12.28 24.01 -3.45
N PHE A 32 11.48 23.54 -2.48
CA PHE A 32 10.28 24.27 -2.02
C PHE A 32 10.47 25.01 -0.67
N GLY A 33 11.67 24.99 -0.10
CA GLY A 33 11.97 25.70 1.15
C GLY A 33 11.31 25.07 2.38
N HIS A 34 11.34 23.75 2.49
CA HIS A 34 10.86 23.02 3.65
C HIS A 34 12.00 22.48 4.50
N THR A 35 11.70 22.02 5.70
CA THR A 35 12.66 21.33 6.58
C THR A 35 12.03 20.02 7.02
N PHE A 36 12.62 18.90 6.60
CA PHE A 36 12.26 17.59 7.10
C PHE A 36 13.33 17.09 8.06
N THR A 37 12.87 16.55 9.18
CA THR A 37 13.72 15.85 10.16
C THR A 37 13.29 14.39 10.21
N TYR A 38 14.25 13.51 10.47
CA TYR A 38 14.00 12.07 10.41
C TYR A 38 14.32 11.42 11.75
N THR A 39 13.35 10.66 12.26
CA THR A 39 13.51 9.84 13.46
C THR A 39 13.56 8.38 13.05
N ARG A 40 14.72 7.72 13.22
CA ARG A 40 14.82 6.27 12.93
C ARG A 40 14.04 5.47 13.96
N ALA A 41 13.12 4.64 13.47
CA ALA A 41 12.42 3.61 14.23
C ALA A 41 12.77 2.22 13.67
N TYR A 42 12.75 1.20 14.53
CA TYR A 42 13.08 -0.17 14.18
C TYR A 42 11.83 -1.03 14.20
N MET A 43 11.62 -1.82 13.17
CA MET A 43 10.53 -2.79 13.07
C MET A 43 10.95 -3.98 12.21
N GLY A 44 10.20 -5.08 12.34
CA GLY A 44 10.44 -6.28 11.53
C GLY A 44 11.64 -7.07 12.01
N GLY A 45 12.37 -7.65 11.08
CA GLY A 45 13.53 -8.48 11.33
C GLY A 45 14.68 -7.75 11.99
N GLU A 46 14.94 -6.48 11.58
CA GLU A 46 15.98 -5.65 12.21
C GLU A 46 15.67 -5.40 13.70
N ALA A 47 14.39 -5.17 14.07
CA ALA A 47 14.00 -5.00 15.46
C ALA A 47 14.10 -6.29 16.26
N ILE A 48 13.75 -7.43 15.67
CA ILE A 48 13.93 -8.75 16.29
C ILE A 48 15.40 -9.00 16.62
N ASP A 49 16.30 -8.77 15.67
CA ASP A 49 17.73 -8.97 15.85
C ASP A 49 18.30 -8.07 16.94
N LYS A 50 17.79 -6.86 17.09
CA LYS A 50 18.32 -5.87 18.01
C LYS A 50 17.70 -5.95 19.40
N PHE A 51 16.41 -6.26 19.50
CA PHE A 51 15.64 -6.17 20.73
C PHE A 51 14.89 -7.45 21.11
N GLY A 52 14.82 -8.46 20.21
CA GLY A 52 14.05 -9.70 20.43
C GLY A 52 12.52 -9.51 20.26
N ASP A 53 12.08 -8.37 19.76
CA ASP A 53 10.67 -8.01 19.54
C ASP A 53 10.51 -7.34 18.16
N PRO A 54 9.54 -7.76 17.32
CA PRO A 54 9.35 -7.17 16.00
C PRO A 54 8.90 -5.70 16.00
N LEU A 55 8.38 -5.19 17.11
CA LEU A 55 8.08 -3.76 17.32
C LEU A 55 8.05 -3.44 18.82
N PRO A 56 9.20 -3.10 19.45
CA PRO A 56 9.22 -2.61 20.82
C PRO A 56 8.33 -1.38 21.00
N GLN A 57 7.74 -1.21 22.21
CA GLN A 57 6.88 -0.06 22.49
C GLN A 57 7.60 1.27 22.25
N SER A 58 8.87 1.39 22.61
CA SER A 58 9.68 2.58 22.36
C SER A 58 9.77 2.97 20.87
N GLU A 59 9.74 1.98 19.98
CA GLU A 59 9.79 2.23 18.53
C GLU A 59 8.40 2.65 17.98
N LEU A 60 7.33 2.07 18.51
CA LEU A 60 5.97 2.52 18.23
C LEU A 60 5.77 3.97 18.72
N ASP A 61 6.26 4.30 19.90
CA ASP A 61 6.15 5.66 20.47
C ASP A 61 6.84 6.70 19.59
N LYS A 62 7.98 6.37 18.96
CA LYS A 62 8.64 7.25 17.97
C LYS A 62 7.74 7.51 16.75
N CYS A 63 7.06 6.47 16.25
CA CYS A 63 6.13 6.60 15.12
C CYS A 63 4.94 7.50 15.50
N LEU A 64 4.37 7.31 16.70
CA LEU A 64 3.24 8.09 17.21
C LEU A 64 3.61 9.57 17.49
N ALA A 65 4.87 9.84 17.82
CA ALA A 65 5.38 11.19 18.07
C ALA A 65 5.77 11.94 16.78
N SER A 66 5.73 11.28 15.62
CA SER A 66 6.11 11.86 14.34
C SER A 66 4.89 12.38 13.57
N ASP A 67 5.10 13.29 12.62
CA ASP A 67 4.03 13.80 11.74
C ASP A 67 3.54 12.74 10.75
N SER A 68 4.40 11.78 10.39
CA SER A 68 4.08 10.65 9.52
C SER A 68 5.17 9.58 9.56
N VAL A 69 4.91 8.41 8.98
CA VAL A 69 5.84 7.28 8.94
C VAL A 69 6.09 6.86 7.49
N LEU A 70 7.36 6.72 7.11
CA LEU A 70 7.79 6.09 5.86
C LEU A 70 8.44 4.75 6.19
N LEU A 71 7.96 3.70 5.54
CA LEU A 71 8.38 2.32 5.76
C LEU A 71 8.81 1.69 4.43
N GLY A 72 9.86 0.86 4.47
CA GLY A 72 10.15 -0.10 3.41
C GLY A 72 9.23 -1.32 3.50
N ALA A 73 9.80 -2.52 3.42
CA ALA A 73 9.07 -3.77 3.65
C ALA A 73 9.75 -4.58 4.75
N VAL A 74 9.03 -5.49 5.37
CA VAL A 74 9.55 -6.32 6.47
C VAL A 74 9.46 -7.80 6.12
N GLY A 75 10.28 -8.59 6.82
CA GLY A 75 10.30 -10.04 6.66
C GLY A 75 11.47 -10.52 5.83
N GLY A 76 11.69 -11.84 5.89
CA GLY A 76 12.73 -12.53 5.14
C GLY A 76 13.00 -13.93 5.67
N PRO A 77 13.71 -14.78 4.90
CA PRO A 77 13.92 -16.21 5.22
C PRO A 77 14.51 -16.46 6.61
N LYS A 78 15.32 -15.51 7.10
CA LYS A 78 15.96 -15.61 8.42
C LYS A 78 14.95 -15.80 9.57
N TRP A 79 13.76 -15.21 9.46
CA TRP A 79 12.75 -15.17 10.52
C TRP A 79 11.51 -16.05 10.27
N GLU A 80 11.45 -16.79 9.15
CA GLU A 80 10.29 -17.65 8.79
C GLU A 80 9.99 -18.74 9.82
N GLY A 81 11.02 -19.28 10.48
CA GLY A 81 10.89 -20.33 11.52
C GLY A 81 10.44 -19.83 12.90
N MET A 82 10.21 -18.54 13.08
CA MET A 82 9.83 -17.96 14.38
C MET A 82 8.38 -18.25 14.74
N ALA A 83 8.08 -18.26 16.06
CA ALA A 83 6.70 -18.33 16.56
C ALA A 83 5.87 -17.16 16.01
N GLY A 84 4.56 -17.39 15.78
CA GLY A 84 3.71 -16.47 15.06
C GLY A 84 3.66 -15.05 15.61
N ASP A 85 3.73 -14.87 16.93
CA ASP A 85 3.74 -13.58 17.63
C ASP A 85 5.08 -12.82 17.51
N LYS A 86 6.15 -13.52 17.13
CA LYS A 86 7.51 -12.97 16.97
C LYS A 86 7.95 -12.80 15.53
N ARG A 87 7.07 -13.03 14.56
CA ARG A 87 7.39 -12.81 13.15
C ARG A 87 7.45 -11.32 12.80
N PRO A 88 8.27 -10.90 11.82
CA PRO A 88 8.36 -9.51 11.36
C PRO A 88 7.00 -8.88 11.03
N GLU A 89 6.10 -9.63 10.39
CA GLU A 89 4.77 -9.20 9.97
C GLU A 89 3.88 -8.81 11.17
N LYS A 90 4.08 -9.43 12.34
CA LYS A 90 3.37 -9.03 13.58
C LYS A 90 3.76 -7.63 14.04
N GLY A 91 5.00 -7.20 13.77
CA GLY A 91 5.43 -5.81 13.99
C GLY A 91 4.59 -4.85 13.16
N LEU A 92 4.40 -5.14 11.88
CA LEU A 92 3.59 -4.32 10.98
C LEU A 92 2.10 -4.25 11.41
N LEU A 93 1.50 -5.38 11.76
CA LEU A 93 0.11 -5.40 12.27
C LEU A 93 -0.02 -4.58 13.56
N ARG A 94 0.95 -4.71 14.49
CA ARG A 94 0.98 -3.91 15.73
C ARG A 94 1.16 -2.42 15.46
N LEU A 95 2.00 -2.02 14.49
CA LEU A 95 2.18 -0.63 14.09
C LEU A 95 0.87 -0.05 13.54
N ARG A 96 0.22 -0.73 12.60
CA ARG A 96 -1.05 -0.30 12.01
C ARG A 96 -2.15 -0.15 13.05
N ALA A 97 -2.30 -1.14 13.95
CA ALA A 97 -3.25 -1.07 15.05
C ALA A 97 -2.91 0.05 16.06
N GLY A 98 -1.65 0.16 16.47
CA GLY A 98 -1.18 1.17 17.43
C GLY A 98 -1.35 2.59 16.93
N MET A 99 -1.19 2.83 15.64
CA MET A 99 -1.45 4.12 14.99
C MET A 99 -2.93 4.32 14.62
N GLY A 100 -3.79 3.31 14.77
CA GLY A 100 -5.21 3.39 14.41
C GLY A 100 -5.47 3.56 12.91
N LEU A 101 -4.63 2.94 12.07
CA LEU A 101 -4.69 3.07 10.60
C LEU A 101 -5.65 2.04 10.03
N TYR A 102 -6.88 2.45 9.74
CA TYR A 102 -7.93 1.55 9.27
C TYR A 102 -8.17 1.59 7.75
N ALA A 103 -7.67 2.59 7.03
CA ALA A 103 -7.88 2.75 5.59
C ALA A 103 -6.56 2.64 4.84
N ASN A 104 -6.38 1.55 4.09
CA ASN A 104 -5.23 1.39 3.20
C ASN A 104 -5.64 1.66 1.76
N ASN A 105 -5.05 2.69 1.17
CA ASN A 105 -5.31 3.10 -0.20
C ASN A 105 -4.20 2.58 -1.10
N ARG A 106 -4.56 1.74 -2.06
CA ARG A 106 -3.66 1.12 -3.05
C ARG A 106 -4.11 1.51 -4.45
N PRO A 107 -3.48 2.51 -5.09
CA PRO A 107 -3.79 2.89 -6.46
C PRO A 107 -3.28 1.84 -7.44
N ALA A 108 -4.13 1.46 -8.39
CA ALA A 108 -3.78 0.65 -9.55
C ALA A 108 -3.89 1.54 -10.79
N ARG A 109 -2.76 2.08 -11.23
CA ARG A 109 -2.67 2.97 -12.39
C ARG A 109 -1.59 2.47 -13.34
N ILE A 110 -1.95 2.27 -14.59
CA ILE A 110 -0.94 1.98 -15.62
C ILE A 110 -0.29 3.28 -16.09
N TRP A 111 1.03 3.28 -16.14
CA TRP A 111 1.79 4.34 -16.76
C TRP A 111 1.82 4.11 -18.27
N PRO A 112 1.53 5.10 -19.12
CA PRO A 112 1.51 4.90 -20.58
C PRO A 112 2.80 4.26 -21.12
N GLN A 113 3.95 4.59 -20.52
CA GLN A 113 5.25 4.06 -20.91
C GLN A 113 5.47 2.59 -20.50
N LEU A 114 4.61 2.05 -19.66
CA LEU A 114 4.63 0.66 -19.18
C LEU A 114 3.46 -0.17 -19.71
N ALA A 115 2.73 0.36 -20.68
CA ALA A 115 1.56 -0.35 -21.24
C ALA A 115 1.91 -1.74 -21.77
N ASP A 116 3.08 -1.89 -22.38
CA ASP A 116 3.56 -3.16 -22.94
C ASP A 116 4.08 -4.14 -21.87
N ALA A 117 4.32 -3.66 -20.62
CA ALA A 117 4.68 -4.51 -19.49
C ALA A 117 3.46 -5.17 -18.84
N SER A 118 2.25 -4.72 -19.13
CA SER A 118 1.02 -5.35 -18.64
C SER A 118 0.84 -6.75 -19.26
N PRO A 119 0.47 -7.77 -18.45
CA PRO A 119 0.16 -9.11 -18.97
C PRO A 119 -1.19 -9.16 -19.70
N LEU A 120 -1.97 -8.08 -19.68
CA LEU A 120 -3.27 -8.02 -20.30
C LEU A 120 -3.15 -7.77 -21.80
N LYS A 121 -4.19 -8.18 -22.55
CA LYS A 121 -4.28 -7.87 -23.97
C LYS A 121 -4.32 -6.35 -24.18
N LYS A 122 -3.64 -5.90 -25.26
CA LYS A 122 -3.55 -4.48 -25.62
C LYS A 122 -4.91 -3.77 -25.68
N GLU A 123 -5.94 -4.41 -26.23
CA GLU A 123 -7.29 -3.87 -26.31
C GLU A 123 -7.96 -3.60 -24.93
N ILE A 124 -7.48 -4.25 -23.87
CA ILE A 124 -7.91 -3.99 -22.48
C ILE A 124 -7.12 -2.82 -21.91
N VAL A 125 -5.81 -2.84 -22.08
CA VAL A 125 -4.89 -1.80 -21.60
C VAL A 125 -5.19 -0.44 -22.23
N ASP A 126 -5.48 -0.40 -23.53
CA ASP A 126 -5.79 0.83 -24.28
C ASP A 126 -7.05 1.56 -23.76
N LYS A 127 -7.93 0.89 -22.99
CA LYS A 127 -9.08 1.52 -22.33
C LYS A 127 -8.68 2.31 -21.08
N GLY A 128 -7.44 2.18 -20.63
CA GLY A 128 -6.91 2.75 -19.42
C GLY A 128 -7.18 1.90 -18.18
N ILE A 129 -6.23 1.90 -17.27
CA ILE A 129 -6.33 1.29 -15.94
C ILE A 129 -6.00 2.39 -14.93
N ASP A 130 -6.99 2.81 -14.16
CA ASP A 130 -6.84 3.82 -13.11
C ASP A 130 -7.97 3.67 -12.09
N PHE A 131 -7.75 2.89 -11.05
CA PHE A 131 -8.67 2.75 -9.93
C PHE A 131 -7.92 2.65 -8.60
N ILE A 132 -8.63 2.79 -7.49
CA ILE A 132 -8.06 2.67 -6.14
C ILE A 132 -8.78 1.56 -5.40
N VAL A 133 -8.02 0.68 -4.77
CA VAL A 133 -8.53 -0.26 -3.77
C VAL A 133 -8.42 0.40 -2.39
N VAL A 134 -9.55 0.67 -1.77
CA VAL A 134 -9.70 1.14 -0.39
C VAL A 134 -9.95 -0.09 0.48
N ARG A 135 -8.88 -0.59 1.10
CA ARG A 135 -8.85 -1.78 1.93
C ARG A 135 -9.05 -1.41 3.40
N GLU A 136 -10.00 -2.04 4.09
CA GLU A 136 -10.02 -2.01 5.55
C GLU A 136 -8.77 -2.73 6.07
N LEU A 137 -8.08 -2.19 7.10
CA LEU A 137 -6.71 -2.59 7.38
C LEU A 137 -6.49 -3.21 8.77
N ILE A 138 -7.36 -2.96 9.75
CA ILE A 138 -7.16 -3.36 11.15
C ILE A 138 -8.32 -4.20 11.72
N GLY A 139 -9.10 -4.82 10.84
CA GLY A 139 -10.18 -5.75 11.16
C GLY A 139 -10.04 -7.09 10.43
N GLY A 140 -11.10 -7.85 10.45
CA GLY A 140 -11.24 -9.10 9.72
C GLY A 140 -10.34 -10.23 10.22
N VAL A 141 -10.03 -11.16 9.32
CA VAL A 141 -9.30 -12.38 9.67
C VAL A 141 -7.88 -12.11 10.17
N TYR A 142 -7.22 -11.02 9.77
CA TYR A 142 -5.84 -10.72 10.21
C TYR A 142 -5.75 -10.29 11.67
N PHE A 143 -6.86 -9.82 12.24
CA PHE A 143 -6.96 -9.35 13.63
C PHE A 143 -7.94 -10.15 14.48
N GLY A 144 -8.63 -11.13 13.88
CA GLY A 144 -9.52 -12.03 14.57
C GLY A 144 -8.81 -13.04 15.48
N GLU A 145 -9.59 -13.89 16.13
CA GLU A 145 -9.05 -14.98 16.92
C GLU A 145 -8.45 -16.06 16.01
N HIS A 146 -7.21 -16.46 16.27
CA HIS A 146 -6.53 -17.56 15.62
C HIS A 146 -6.23 -18.65 16.65
N LYS A 147 -6.69 -19.86 16.40
CA LYS A 147 -6.40 -20.98 17.30
C LYS A 147 -6.31 -22.32 16.58
N THR A 148 -5.48 -23.20 17.10
CA THR A 148 -5.47 -24.63 16.76
C THR A 148 -5.88 -25.43 17.99
N ILE A 149 -6.93 -26.19 17.87
CA ILE A 149 -7.48 -27.03 18.94
C ILE A 149 -7.32 -28.50 18.58
N GLU A 150 -7.40 -29.40 19.57
CA GLU A 150 -7.54 -30.83 19.35
C GLU A 150 -9.03 -31.20 19.45
N GLN A 151 -9.56 -31.82 18.40
CA GLN A 151 -10.95 -32.26 18.32
C GLN A 151 -11.02 -33.63 17.66
N ASN A 152 -11.68 -34.58 18.32
CA ASN A 152 -11.83 -35.96 17.83
C ASN A 152 -10.49 -36.66 17.49
N GLY A 153 -9.39 -36.33 18.19
CA GLY A 153 -8.06 -36.90 17.96
C GLY A 153 -7.26 -36.32 16.81
N GLU A 154 -7.72 -35.20 16.22
CA GLU A 154 -7.01 -34.48 15.17
C GLU A 154 -6.89 -32.98 15.49
N LYS A 155 -5.92 -32.30 14.86
CA LYS A 155 -5.76 -30.84 14.99
C LYS A 155 -6.72 -30.12 14.06
N VAL A 156 -7.48 -29.15 14.60
CA VAL A 156 -8.37 -28.28 13.85
C VAL A 156 -7.90 -26.84 14.04
N ALA A 157 -7.54 -26.15 12.94
CA ALA A 157 -7.20 -24.74 12.92
C ALA A 157 -8.44 -23.89 12.61
N ILE A 158 -8.60 -22.78 13.33
CA ILE A 158 -9.75 -21.87 13.22
C ILE A 158 -9.23 -20.44 13.18
N ASP A 159 -9.66 -19.66 12.16
CA ASP A 159 -9.42 -18.25 12.03
C ASP A 159 -10.76 -17.51 11.96
N SER A 160 -10.98 -16.56 12.87
CA SER A 160 -12.21 -15.77 12.93
C SER A 160 -12.09 -14.49 12.10
N MET A 161 -13.15 -14.09 11.43
CA MET A 161 -13.23 -12.85 10.63
C MET A 161 -14.33 -11.93 11.14
N PRO A 162 -14.15 -11.29 12.32
CA PRO A 162 -15.14 -10.37 12.86
C PRO A 162 -15.10 -9.00 12.17
N TYR A 163 -16.28 -8.38 12.01
CA TYR A 163 -16.46 -6.98 11.64
C TYR A 163 -17.66 -6.39 12.38
N SER A 164 -17.48 -5.21 12.96
CA SER A 164 -18.54 -4.40 13.54
C SER A 164 -19.10 -3.39 12.53
N GLU A 165 -20.34 -2.91 12.74
CA GLU A 165 -20.91 -1.82 11.93
C GLU A 165 -20.01 -0.58 11.90
N HIS A 166 -19.39 -0.22 13.03
CA HIS A 166 -18.50 0.93 13.13
C HIS A 166 -17.26 0.79 12.23
N GLU A 167 -16.65 -0.40 12.20
CA GLU A 167 -15.48 -0.65 11.34
C GLU A 167 -15.83 -0.56 9.87
N ILE A 168 -16.98 -1.10 9.49
CA ILE A 168 -17.49 -1.03 8.10
C ILE A 168 -17.86 0.41 7.75
N GLU A 169 -18.54 1.13 8.64
CA GLU A 169 -18.97 2.51 8.39
C GLU A 169 -17.79 3.45 8.14
N ARG A 170 -16.74 3.39 9.00
CA ARG A 170 -15.59 4.28 8.86
C ARG A 170 -14.84 4.07 7.54
N ILE A 171 -14.65 2.81 7.10
CA ILE A 171 -13.99 2.54 5.82
C ILE A 171 -14.91 2.81 4.62
N GLY A 172 -16.21 2.54 4.77
CA GLY A 172 -17.21 2.86 3.77
C GLY A 172 -17.26 4.35 3.45
N ARG A 173 -17.21 5.21 4.47
CA ARG A 173 -17.12 6.68 4.30
C ARG A 173 -15.88 7.09 3.50
N ILE A 174 -14.71 6.52 3.81
CA ILE A 174 -13.49 6.77 3.03
C ILE A 174 -13.67 6.34 1.57
N GLY A 175 -14.32 5.21 1.31
CA GLY A 175 -14.64 4.75 -0.04
C GLY A 175 -15.51 5.76 -0.81
N PHE A 176 -16.61 6.21 -0.22
CA PHE A 176 -17.49 7.21 -0.82
C PHE A 176 -16.80 8.57 -1.01
N GLU A 177 -16.09 9.07 -0.01
CA GLU A 177 -15.35 10.34 -0.09
C GLU A 177 -14.24 10.30 -1.14
N THR A 178 -13.59 9.16 -1.30
CA THR A 178 -12.60 8.93 -2.36
C THR A 178 -13.26 8.95 -3.72
N ALA A 179 -14.40 8.29 -3.88
CA ALA A 179 -15.18 8.30 -5.12
C ALA A 179 -15.64 9.72 -5.49
N MET A 180 -16.11 10.51 -4.52
CA MET A 180 -16.51 11.92 -4.74
C MET A 180 -15.38 12.80 -5.31
N LYS A 181 -14.12 12.48 -4.97
CA LYS A 181 -12.93 13.20 -5.47
C LYS A 181 -12.43 12.67 -6.82
N ARG A 182 -13.02 11.58 -7.32
CA ARG A 182 -12.64 10.90 -8.57
C ARG A 182 -13.81 10.88 -9.55
N ARG A 183 -14.10 9.75 -10.17
CA ARG A 183 -15.13 9.60 -11.21
C ARG A 183 -16.53 9.28 -10.66
N LYS A 184 -16.70 9.38 -9.34
CA LYS A 184 -17.97 9.15 -8.62
C LYS A 184 -18.54 7.73 -8.80
N LYS A 185 -17.68 6.71 -8.88
CA LYS A 185 -18.09 5.32 -8.90
C LYS A 185 -17.45 4.55 -7.74
N LEU A 186 -18.26 3.81 -7.00
CA LEU A 186 -17.84 2.98 -5.88
C LEU A 186 -18.37 1.55 -6.05
N THR A 187 -17.47 0.59 -6.05
CA THR A 187 -17.82 -0.84 -6.04
C THR A 187 -17.47 -1.42 -4.68
N CYS A 188 -18.48 -1.87 -3.93
CA CYS A 188 -18.27 -2.66 -2.71
C CYS A 188 -18.02 -4.11 -3.09
N VAL A 189 -16.87 -4.64 -2.68
CA VAL A 189 -16.48 -6.02 -2.98
C VAL A 189 -16.56 -6.88 -1.73
N ASP A 190 -17.29 -7.99 -1.82
CA ASP A 190 -17.64 -8.85 -0.70
C ASP A 190 -17.86 -10.32 -1.10
N LYS A 191 -18.32 -11.15 -0.15
CA LYS A 191 -18.77 -12.54 -0.38
C LYS A 191 -20.13 -12.79 0.30
N ALA A 192 -21.08 -11.88 0.10
CA ALA A 192 -22.37 -11.87 0.80
C ALA A 192 -23.26 -13.09 0.51
N ASN A 193 -23.03 -13.81 -0.59
CA ASN A 193 -23.72 -15.08 -0.85
C ASN A 193 -23.30 -16.20 0.12
N VAL A 194 -22.19 -16.02 0.87
CA VAL A 194 -21.68 -17.03 1.82
C VAL A 194 -21.56 -16.46 3.24
N LEU A 195 -20.92 -15.27 3.40
CA LEU A 195 -20.45 -14.75 4.67
C LEU A 195 -21.46 -13.80 5.34
N ASP A 196 -21.69 -13.99 6.64
CA ASP A 196 -22.51 -13.07 7.45
C ASP A 196 -21.85 -11.69 7.57
N THR A 197 -20.53 -11.62 7.72
CA THR A 197 -19.78 -10.36 7.73
C THR A 197 -20.03 -9.56 6.47
N SER A 198 -20.00 -10.19 5.30
CA SER A 198 -20.26 -9.52 4.01
C SER A 198 -21.72 -9.05 3.88
N ARG A 199 -22.69 -9.77 4.46
CA ARG A 199 -24.08 -9.31 4.53
C ARG A 199 -24.23 -8.07 5.40
N LEU A 200 -23.51 -8.01 6.52
CA LEU A 200 -23.44 -6.81 7.35
C LEU A 200 -22.78 -5.64 6.61
N TRP A 201 -21.71 -5.91 5.85
CA TRP A 201 -21.06 -4.91 4.99
C TRP A 201 -22.07 -4.26 4.05
N ARG A 202 -22.84 -5.04 3.30
CA ARG A 202 -23.89 -4.52 2.39
C ARG A 202 -24.91 -3.67 3.11
N ALA A 203 -25.40 -4.14 4.27
CA ALA A 203 -26.39 -3.39 5.05
C ALA A 203 -25.88 -2.01 5.46
N VAL A 204 -24.62 -1.91 5.90
CA VAL A 204 -24.01 -0.64 6.28
C VAL A 204 -23.76 0.24 5.04
N MET A 205 -23.23 -0.34 3.95
CA MET A 205 -22.94 0.39 2.72
C MET A 205 -24.22 0.96 2.08
N HIS A 206 -25.35 0.25 2.10
CA HIS A 206 -26.64 0.76 1.64
C HIS A 206 -27.12 1.97 2.48
N ARG A 207 -26.88 1.93 3.80
CA ARG A 207 -27.19 3.07 4.67
C ARG A 207 -26.36 4.30 4.29
N LEU A 208 -25.04 4.10 4.07
CA LEU A 208 -24.12 5.16 3.68
C LEU A 208 -24.42 5.72 2.30
N GLN A 209 -24.80 4.89 1.33
CA GLN A 209 -25.12 5.32 -0.02
C GLN A 209 -26.17 6.45 -0.04
N ALA A 210 -27.11 6.43 0.89
CA ALA A 210 -28.14 7.48 0.98
C ALA A 210 -27.55 8.87 1.31
N GLU A 211 -26.36 8.92 1.93
CA GLU A 211 -25.65 10.16 2.25
C GLU A 211 -24.82 10.69 1.06
N TYR A 212 -24.55 9.85 0.04
CA TYR A 212 -23.73 10.17 -1.13
C TYR A 212 -24.48 9.93 -2.46
N PRO A 213 -25.59 10.63 -2.71
CA PRO A 213 -26.47 10.37 -3.87
C PRO A 213 -25.81 10.62 -5.23
N GLU A 214 -24.68 11.33 -5.27
CA GLU A 214 -23.92 11.58 -6.49
C GLU A 214 -23.00 10.42 -6.89
N VAL A 215 -22.78 9.42 -6.01
CA VAL A 215 -21.91 8.29 -6.27
C VAL A 215 -22.70 7.14 -6.86
N GLU A 216 -22.29 6.68 -8.03
CA GLU A 216 -22.78 5.43 -8.64
C GLU A 216 -22.24 4.25 -7.80
N TYR A 217 -23.10 3.68 -6.97
CA TYR A 217 -22.75 2.57 -6.10
C TYR A 217 -23.11 1.22 -6.74
N SER A 218 -22.21 0.27 -6.64
CA SER A 218 -22.42 -1.11 -7.10
C SER A 218 -21.81 -2.12 -6.11
N GLU A 219 -22.26 -3.37 -6.21
CA GLU A 219 -21.77 -4.49 -5.40
C GLU A 219 -21.26 -5.61 -6.30
N MET A 220 -20.18 -6.24 -5.87
CA MET A 220 -19.60 -7.35 -6.62
C MET A 220 -19.05 -8.41 -5.67
N PHE A 221 -19.28 -9.69 -5.98
CA PHE A 221 -18.59 -10.75 -5.25
C PHE A 221 -17.10 -10.75 -5.58
N VAL A 222 -16.27 -11.06 -4.59
CA VAL A 222 -14.80 -10.98 -4.68
C VAL A 222 -14.24 -11.84 -5.81
N ASP A 223 -14.77 -13.04 -6.03
CA ASP A 223 -14.37 -13.93 -7.13
C ASP A 223 -14.70 -13.34 -8.50
N ASN A 224 -15.86 -12.68 -8.66
CA ASN A 224 -16.17 -11.96 -9.87
C ASN A 224 -15.29 -10.71 -10.05
N CYS A 225 -15.00 -10.00 -8.95
CA CYS A 225 -14.11 -8.83 -8.99
C CYS A 225 -12.71 -9.21 -9.49
N ALA A 226 -12.12 -10.29 -8.99
CA ALA A 226 -10.85 -10.82 -9.48
C ALA A 226 -10.87 -11.08 -11.00
N MET A 227 -11.91 -11.75 -11.50
CA MET A 227 -12.08 -11.94 -12.95
C MET A 227 -12.21 -10.61 -13.71
N GLN A 228 -12.93 -9.64 -13.17
CA GLN A 228 -13.19 -8.35 -13.83
C GLN A 228 -11.96 -7.42 -13.82
N ILE A 229 -11.09 -7.50 -12.81
CA ILE A 229 -9.80 -6.80 -12.77
C ILE A 229 -8.96 -7.20 -13.99
N CYS A 230 -8.93 -8.49 -14.35
CA CYS A 230 -8.23 -8.96 -15.55
C CYS A 230 -8.98 -8.67 -16.84
N LYS A 231 -10.33 -8.73 -16.85
CA LYS A 231 -11.13 -8.70 -18.07
C LYS A 231 -11.53 -7.30 -18.50
N ASN A 232 -11.84 -6.42 -17.56
CA ASN A 232 -12.34 -5.07 -17.80
C ASN A 232 -11.99 -4.11 -16.64
N PRO A 233 -10.69 -3.87 -16.35
CA PRO A 233 -10.27 -3.02 -15.23
C PRO A 233 -10.77 -1.57 -15.34
N SER A 234 -10.97 -1.07 -16.55
CA SER A 234 -11.44 0.31 -16.80
C SER A 234 -12.85 0.62 -16.27
N GLN A 235 -13.63 -0.40 -15.90
CA GLN A 235 -14.94 -0.19 -15.27
C GLN A 235 -14.85 0.35 -13.83
N PHE A 236 -13.74 0.05 -13.13
CA PHE A 236 -13.55 0.44 -11.74
C PHE A 236 -13.03 1.86 -11.59
N ASP A 237 -13.47 2.56 -10.55
CA ASP A 237 -12.93 3.84 -10.10
C ASP A 237 -12.43 3.71 -8.66
N VAL A 238 -13.30 3.33 -7.73
CA VAL A 238 -12.97 3.00 -6.36
C VAL A 238 -13.56 1.64 -6.00
N ILE A 239 -12.74 0.77 -5.47
CA ILE A 239 -13.16 -0.50 -4.86
C ILE A 239 -13.03 -0.33 -3.35
N VAL A 240 -14.06 -0.62 -2.58
CA VAL A 240 -13.98 -0.71 -1.12
C VAL A 240 -14.24 -2.16 -0.70
N THR A 241 -13.40 -2.67 0.20
CA THR A 241 -13.49 -4.08 0.62
C THR A 241 -12.82 -4.32 1.97
N GLU A 242 -13.10 -5.49 2.54
CA GLU A 242 -12.49 -5.97 3.78
C GLU A 242 -10.99 -6.28 3.61
N ASN A 243 -10.32 -6.57 4.72
CA ASN A 243 -8.87 -6.66 4.82
C ASN A 243 -8.24 -7.70 3.87
N MET A 244 -8.64 -8.97 3.98
CA MET A 244 -8.03 -10.05 3.20
C MET A 244 -8.36 -9.96 1.70
N PHE A 245 -9.62 -9.65 1.35
CA PHE A 245 -10.00 -9.47 -0.05
C PHE A 245 -9.27 -8.29 -0.68
N GLY A 246 -9.13 -7.19 0.08
CA GLY A 246 -8.40 -6.00 -0.36
C GLY A 246 -6.91 -6.26 -0.58
N ASP A 247 -6.30 -7.13 0.24
CA ASP A 247 -4.91 -7.56 0.06
C ASP A 247 -4.73 -8.29 -1.27
N ILE A 248 -5.52 -9.35 -1.47
CA ILE A 248 -5.43 -10.21 -2.67
C ILE A 248 -5.73 -9.42 -3.94
N LEU A 249 -6.84 -8.66 -3.96
CA LEU A 249 -7.25 -7.91 -5.15
C LEU A 249 -6.30 -6.76 -5.52
N SER A 250 -5.66 -6.13 -4.54
CA SER A 250 -4.71 -5.06 -4.83
C SER A 250 -3.37 -5.59 -5.35
N ASP A 251 -2.95 -6.78 -4.94
CA ASP A 251 -1.76 -7.41 -5.49
C ASP A 251 -2.02 -7.88 -6.94
N GLU A 252 -3.19 -8.48 -7.22
CA GLU A 252 -3.64 -8.75 -8.58
C GLU A 252 -3.70 -7.47 -9.43
N ALA A 253 -4.26 -6.39 -8.88
CA ALA A 253 -4.32 -5.10 -9.55
C ALA A 253 -2.94 -4.50 -9.85
N SER A 254 -1.94 -4.78 -9.01
CA SER A 254 -0.57 -4.32 -9.25
C SER A 254 0.08 -5.02 -10.44
N GLU A 255 -0.12 -6.32 -10.58
CA GLU A 255 0.43 -7.11 -11.70
C GLU A 255 -0.11 -6.65 -13.05
N ILE A 256 -1.39 -6.27 -13.14
CA ILE A 256 -1.95 -5.80 -14.41
C ILE A 256 -1.46 -4.41 -14.81
N THR A 257 -0.81 -3.65 -13.91
CA THR A 257 -0.23 -2.33 -14.21
C THR A 257 1.22 -2.37 -14.66
N GLY A 258 1.82 -3.56 -14.74
CA GLY A 258 3.12 -3.80 -15.35
C GLY A 258 4.27 -4.07 -14.38
N SER A 259 4.21 -3.62 -13.13
CA SER A 259 5.17 -3.98 -12.08
C SER A 259 4.67 -3.57 -10.69
N ILE A 260 4.76 -4.49 -9.75
CA ILE A 260 4.52 -4.23 -8.32
C ILE A 260 5.49 -3.16 -7.74
N GLY A 261 6.69 -3.02 -8.32
CA GLY A 261 7.67 -1.99 -7.96
C GLY A 261 7.27 -0.55 -8.31
N MET A 262 6.11 -0.38 -8.97
CA MET A 262 5.54 0.93 -9.32
C MET A 262 4.40 1.36 -8.40
N VAL A 263 3.93 0.51 -7.51
CA VAL A 263 2.68 0.74 -6.78
C VAL A 263 2.95 1.19 -5.34
N PRO A 264 2.66 2.47 -5.01
CA PRO A 264 2.72 2.97 -3.65
C PRO A 264 1.49 2.58 -2.84
N SER A 265 1.55 2.79 -1.53
CA SER A 265 0.36 2.74 -0.69
C SER A 265 0.38 3.78 0.43
N SER A 266 -0.80 4.12 0.93
CA SER A 266 -1.00 4.89 2.15
C SER A 266 -1.93 4.16 3.09
N SER A 267 -1.57 4.15 4.38
CA SER A 267 -2.43 3.67 5.46
C SER A 267 -2.79 4.87 6.34
N LEU A 268 -4.07 5.18 6.41
CA LEU A 268 -4.60 6.37 7.06
C LEU A 268 -5.58 5.98 8.19
N GLY A 269 -5.68 6.85 9.18
CA GLY A 269 -6.59 6.74 10.31
C GLY A 269 -7.43 7.99 10.48
N ALA A 270 -7.85 8.24 11.73
CA ALA A 270 -8.62 9.43 12.09
C ALA A 270 -7.78 10.71 12.13
N THR A 271 -6.45 10.61 12.10
CA THR A 271 -5.52 11.75 12.14
C THR A 271 -4.82 11.93 10.80
N THR A 272 -4.06 13.01 10.65
CA THR A 272 -3.21 13.24 9.47
C THR A 272 -1.93 12.41 9.48
N CYS A 273 -1.55 11.79 10.62
CA CYS A 273 -0.39 10.92 10.71
C CYS A 273 -0.70 9.59 10.02
N GLY A 274 -0.08 9.36 8.87
CA GLY A 274 -0.22 8.14 8.06
C GLY A 274 1.03 7.30 8.05
N LEU A 275 0.90 6.05 7.58
CA LEU A 275 1.99 5.15 7.23
C LEU A 275 2.03 4.99 5.71
N TYR A 276 3.19 5.17 5.12
CA TYR A 276 3.41 5.12 3.68
C TYR A 276 4.48 4.08 3.37
N GLU A 277 4.14 3.14 2.51
CA GLU A 277 4.97 1.99 2.19
C GLU A 277 4.69 1.49 0.76
N PRO A 278 5.67 0.92 0.04
CA PRO A 278 5.38 0.20 -1.20
C PRO A 278 4.54 -1.04 -0.89
N ILE A 279 3.75 -1.53 -1.85
CA ILE A 279 2.93 -2.73 -1.62
C ILE A 279 3.72 -4.03 -1.72
N HIS A 280 4.89 -4.02 -2.39
CA HIS A 280 5.75 -5.20 -2.56
C HIS A 280 6.48 -5.60 -1.26
N GLY A 281 6.93 -6.85 -1.21
CA GLY A 281 7.70 -7.40 -0.08
C GLY A 281 9.16 -6.93 -0.05
N SER A 282 9.94 -7.52 0.85
CA SER A 282 11.33 -7.17 1.12
C SER A 282 12.34 -7.68 0.09
N ALA A 283 11.94 -8.53 -0.86
CA ALA A 283 12.74 -9.09 -1.94
C ALA A 283 14.15 -9.54 -1.51
N PRO A 284 14.25 -10.57 -0.65
CA PRO A 284 15.52 -11.00 -0.04
C PRO A 284 16.54 -11.51 -1.05
N ASP A 285 16.09 -12.05 -2.17
CA ASP A 285 16.90 -12.62 -3.26
C ASP A 285 17.73 -11.57 -4.02
N ILE A 286 17.30 -10.32 -4.02
CA ILE A 286 17.99 -9.22 -4.72
C ILE A 286 18.57 -8.16 -3.76
N ALA A 287 18.51 -8.40 -2.45
CA ALA A 287 19.02 -7.48 -1.44
C ALA A 287 20.53 -7.20 -1.60
N GLY A 288 20.93 -5.93 -1.53
CA GLY A 288 22.32 -5.49 -1.63
C GLY A 288 22.92 -5.53 -3.05
N GLN A 289 22.07 -5.75 -4.08
CA GLN A 289 22.54 -5.85 -5.47
C GLN A 289 22.31 -4.58 -6.30
N ASP A 290 21.70 -3.55 -5.72
CA ASP A 290 21.34 -2.29 -6.40
C ASP A 290 20.43 -2.50 -7.63
N VAL A 291 19.55 -3.51 -7.61
CA VAL A 291 18.66 -3.84 -8.75
C VAL A 291 17.18 -3.59 -8.45
N VAL A 292 16.81 -3.44 -7.17
CA VAL A 292 15.43 -3.22 -6.75
C VAL A 292 14.88 -1.90 -7.28
N ASN A 293 13.59 -1.89 -7.67
CA ASN A 293 12.92 -0.68 -8.15
C ASN A 293 12.55 0.24 -6.96
N PRO A 294 13.07 1.48 -6.88
CA PRO A 294 12.76 2.38 -5.77
C PRO A 294 11.48 3.20 -5.98
N ILE A 295 10.84 3.13 -7.15
CA ILE A 295 9.77 4.07 -7.55
C ILE A 295 8.55 3.95 -6.64
N ALA A 296 8.12 2.75 -6.27
CA ALA A 296 6.99 2.58 -5.37
C ALA A 296 7.20 3.27 -4.01
N CYS A 297 8.40 3.17 -3.44
CA CYS A 297 8.73 3.84 -2.18
C CYS A 297 8.80 5.38 -2.36
N ILE A 298 9.37 5.86 -3.45
CA ILE A 298 9.41 7.30 -3.80
C ILE A 298 7.99 7.84 -3.99
N LEU A 299 7.12 7.12 -4.68
CA LEU A 299 5.71 7.49 -4.85
C LEU A 299 4.93 7.40 -3.53
N SER A 300 5.28 6.48 -2.63
CA SER A 300 4.70 6.45 -1.27
C SER A 300 5.07 7.70 -0.49
N ALA A 301 6.31 8.20 -0.63
CA ALA A 301 6.71 9.49 -0.07
C ALA A 301 5.92 10.67 -0.70
N ALA A 302 5.63 10.64 -2.01
CA ALA A 302 4.77 11.63 -2.65
C ALA A 302 3.33 11.57 -2.09
N MET A 303 2.76 10.38 -1.86
CA MET A 303 1.47 10.23 -1.19
C MET A 303 1.49 10.83 0.22
N MET A 304 2.59 10.66 0.98
CA MET A 304 2.76 11.26 2.31
C MET A 304 2.72 12.80 2.24
N LEU A 305 3.44 13.40 1.29
CA LEU A 305 3.41 14.84 1.06
C LEU A 305 1.98 15.32 0.78
N ARG A 306 1.26 14.61 -0.08
CA ARG A 306 -0.11 14.96 -0.49
C ARG A 306 -1.13 14.79 0.62
N TYR A 307 -1.16 13.63 1.29
CA TYR A 307 -2.25 13.26 2.19
C TYR A 307 -2.00 13.65 3.65
N SER A 308 -0.78 13.45 4.16
CA SER A 308 -0.47 13.83 5.55
C SER A 308 -0.09 15.30 5.70
N PHE A 309 0.62 15.88 4.70
CA PHE A 309 1.18 17.22 4.85
C PHE A 309 0.44 18.30 4.04
N GLY A 310 -0.48 17.92 3.14
CA GLY A 310 -1.21 18.86 2.29
C GLY A 310 -0.32 19.56 1.25
N MET A 311 0.83 18.96 0.91
CA MET A 311 1.85 19.46 0.00
C MET A 311 1.63 18.88 -1.42
N ALA A 312 0.59 19.34 -2.11
CA ALA A 312 0.19 18.79 -3.41
C ALA A 312 1.23 19.10 -4.51
N ALA A 313 1.74 20.32 -4.54
CA ALA A 313 2.72 20.73 -5.56
C ALA A 313 4.05 19.97 -5.45
N GLU A 314 4.45 19.66 -4.23
CA GLU A 314 5.64 18.88 -3.91
C GLU A 314 5.47 17.41 -4.35
N ALA A 315 4.29 16.85 -4.10
CA ALA A 315 3.95 15.51 -4.57
C ALA A 315 3.91 15.44 -6.10
N ASP A 316 3.28 16.43 -6.76
CA ASP A 316 3.24 16.54 -8.22
C ASP A 316 4.64 16.64 -8.84
N ALA A 317 5.59 17.31 -8.17
CA ALA A 317 6.98 17.40 -8.64
C ALA A 317 7.64 16.01 -8.66
N ILE A 318 7.46 15.18 -7.63
CA ILE A 318 7.96 13.80 -7.61
C ILE A 318 7.30 12.96 -8.71
N GLU A 319 5.97 12.98 -8.80
CA GLU A 319 5.22 12.19 -9.79
C GLU A 319 5.60 12.58 -11.22
N SER A 320 5.80 13.89 -11.48
CA SER A 320 6.26 14.39 -12.77
C SER A 320 7.69 13.97 -13.10
N ALA A 321 8.58 13.95 -12.10
CA ALA A 321 9.94 13.46 -12.27
C ALA A 321 9.97 11.97 -12.60
N VAL A 322 9.16 11.14 -11.93
CA VAL A 322 9.01 9.72 -12.27
C VAL A 322 8.52 9.55 -13.70
N ASN A 323 7.49 10.30 -14.10
CA ASN A 323 6.99 10.25 -15.48
C ASN A 323 8.09 10.60 -16.49
N ALA A 324 8.86 11.67 -16.26
CA ALA A 324 9.93 12.10 -17.14
C ALA A 324 11.09 11.09 -17.25
N VAL A 325 11.39 10.35 -16.18
CA VAL A 325 12.37 9.25 -16.22
C VAL A 325 11.86 8.09 -17.08
N LEU A 326 10.58 7.75 -16.95
CA LEU A 326 9.95 6.71 -17.79
C LEU A 326 9.91 7.14 -19.27
N ASP A 327 9.62 8.41 -19.57
CA ASP A 327 9.67 8.97 -20.92
C ASP A 327 11.09 8.95 -21.53
N ALA A 328 12.12 9.11 -20.69
CA ALA A 328 13.52 8.98 -21.10
C ALA A 328 13.95 7.51 -21.37
N GLY A 329 13.06 6.54 -21.20
CA GLY A 329 13.33 5.13 -21.46
C GLY A 329 14.19 4.45 -20.39
N LEU A 330 14.35 5.02 -19.19
CA LEU A 330 15.08 4.36 -18.10
C LEU A 330 14.18 3.35 -17.40
N ARG A 331 14.70 2.16 -17.14
CA ARG A 331 13.94 1.04 -16.51
C ARG A 331 14.80 0.28 -15.52
N THR A 332 14.22 -0.13 -14.42
CA THR A 332 14.76 -1.19 -13.57
C THR A 332 14.45 -2.56 -14.16
N ALA A 333 15.03 -3.62 -13.60
CA ALA A 333 14.98 -4.97 -14.17
C ALA A 333 13.54 -5.54 -14.30
N ASP A 334 12.66 -5.18 -13.38
CA ASP A 334 11.26 -5.63 -13.26
C ASP A 334 10.33 -5.05 -14.36
N MET A 335 10.71 -3.93 -14.97
CA MET A 335 9.88 -3.23 -15.97
C MET A 335 10.62 -3.00 -17.30
N MET A 336 11.61 -3.85 -17.61
CA MET A 336 12.38 -3.75 -18.86
C MET A 336 11.50 -3.99 -20.08
N ALA A 337 11.77 -3.18 -21.14
CA ALA A 337 11.17 -3.30 -22.46
C ALA A 337 12.22 -3.03 -23.55
N ASP A 338 11.93 -3.45 -24.78
CA ASP A 338 12.79 -3.22 -25.93
C ASP A 338 13.03 -1.73 -26.15
N GLY A 339 14.28 -1.37 -26.42
CA GLY A 339 14.70 0.04 -26.62
C GLY A 339 14.91 0.85 -25.36
N CYS A 340 14.66 0.29 -24.17
CA CYS A 340 14.90 0.94 -22.89
C CYS A 340 16.29 0.67 -22.33
N ALA A 341 16.81 1.61 -21.52
CA ALA A 341 18.08 1.49 -20.83
C ALA A 341 17.86 0.94 -19.42
N LYS A 342 18.52 -0.17 -19.08
CA LYS A 342 18.48 -0.76 -17.75
C LYS A 342 19.33 0.03 -16.77
N VAL A 343 18.75 0.37 -15.61
CA VAL A 343 19.44 1.05 -14.51
C VAL A 343 19.21 0.32 -13.19
N GLY A 344 20.10 0.54 -12.22
CA GLY A 344 19.94 0.03 -10.85
C GLY A 344 19.10 0.98 -9.98
N CYS A 345 18.92 0.58 -8.73
CA CYS A 345 18.14 1.33 -7.72
C CYS A 345 18.69 2.74 -7.52
N THR A 346 20.00 2.86 -7.30
CA THR A 346 20.66 4.15 -7.07
C THR A 346 20.57 5.05 -8.32
N ALA A 347 20.87 4.52 -9.50
CA ALA A 347 20.82 5.28 -10.74
C ALA A 347 19.40 5.73 -11.11
N MET A 348 18.38 4.92 -10.81
CA MET A 348 16.98 5.31 -10.95
C MET A 348 16.63 6.47 -10.00
N GLY A 349 17.07 6.39 -8.75
CA GLY A 349 16.92 7.47 -7.77
C GLY A 349 17.59 8.76 -8.25
N ASP A 350 18.85 8.70 -8.71
CA ASP A 350 19.58 9.86 -9.24
C ASP A 350 18.85 10.51 -10.42
N ALA A 351 18.37 9.71 -11.37
CA ALA A 351 17.63 10.20 -12.52
C ALA A 351 16.31 10.91 -12.13
N ILE A 352 15.61 10.44 -11.09
CA ILE A 352 14.42 11.10 -10.56
C ILE A 352 14.80 12.43 -9.89
N LEU A 353 15.86 12.45 -9.05
CA LEU A 353 16.32 13.65 -8.35
C LEU A 353 16.73 14.76 -9.29
N GLU A 354 17.36 14.45 -10.42
CA GLU A 354 17.73 15.41 -11.44
C GLU A 354 16.53 16.11 -12.10
N ARG A 355 15.34 15.51 -11.99
CA ARG A 355 14.08 15.98 -12.61
C ARG A 355 13.08 16.60 -11.63
N ILE A 356 13.32 16.45 -10.33
CA ILE A 356 12.62 17.20 -9.28
C ILE A 356 13.14 18.64 -9.28
#